data_814a69f52373272707afcfbd5a0b1144
#
_entry.id   814a69f52373272707afcfbd5a0b1144
#
_cell.length_a   1.000
_cell.length_b   1.000
_cell.length_c   1.000
_cell.angle_alpha   90.00
_cell.angle_beta   90.00
_cell.angle_gamma   90.00
#
_symmetry.space_group_name_H-M   'P 1'
#
loop_
_entity.id
_entity.type
_entity.pdbx_description
1 polymer ?
#
loop_
_entity_poly.entity_id
_entity_poly.type
_entity_poly.pdbx_seq_one_letter_code
_entity_poly.pdbx_strand_id
1 'polypeptide(L)'
;MVLLTLPFLTCSKRVEYGDPAATETLTIDFGSTDLQMIAEKMVGSLLASPVVQQGHRPVILVSRVRNKTDEHIDTKAITDKIRTALVNSGAVRLVADDVRKEVMQELGYQAESGYVDPETRKRIGKLVGAGYLLTGEITSIRKKAGRKTDLYFKINLNLVELETGLIRWAEEKEIRKGQKKAVIGW
;
A
#
# COMPACT_ATOMS: atom_id res chain seq x y z
N MET A 1 -52.42 30.23 28.73
CA MET A 1 -52.04 29.23 27.73
C MET A 1 -50.54 29.42 27.52
N VAL A 2 -49.71 28.59 28.20
CA VAL A 2 -48.25 28.72 28.16
C VAL A 2 -47.75 27.78 27.07
N LEU A 3 -47.13 28.36 26.01
CA LEU A 3 -46.56 27.64 24.88
C LEU A 3 -45.19 27.15 25.27
N LEU A 4 -45.05 25.82 25.53
CA LEU A 4 -43.78 25.19 25.87
C LEU A 4 -42.99 24.92 24.57
N THR A 5 -42.01 25.77 24.26
CA THR A 5 -41.10 25.61 23.12
C THR A 5 -40.03 24.59 23.50
N LEU A 6 -40.08 23.36 22.96
CA LEU A 6 -38.98 22.39 23.06
C LEU A 6 -37.80 22.84 22.16
N PRO A 7 -36.58 22.91 22.69
CA PRO A 7 -35.41 23.14 21.85
C PRO A 7 -35.12 21.88 21.02
N PHE A 8 -35.15 21.99 19.70
CA PHE A 8 -34.62 20.96 18.81
C PHE A 8 -33.09 20.94 18.95
N LEU A 9 -32.57 19.93 19.62
CA LEU A 9 -31.12 19.61 19.56
C LEU A 9 -30.81 19.09 18.15
N THR A 10 -30.35 19.97 17.27
CA THR A 10 -29.74 19.58 16.00
C THR A 10 -28.37 18.97 16.27
N CYS A 11 -28.26 17.66 16.18
CA CYS A 11 -26.98 16.96 16.21
C CYS A 11 -26.28 17.22 14.87
N SER A 12 -25.45 18.25 14.79
CA SER A 12 -24.63 18.52 13.61
C SER A 12 -23.39 17.61 13.63
N LYS A 13 -23.20 16.85 12.57
CA LYS A 13 -21.94 16.10 12.36
C LYS A 13 -20.85 17.12 11.99
N ARG A 14 -19.79 17.15 12.77
CA ARG A 14 -18.62 17.99 12.50
C ARG A 14 -17.51 17.11 11.91
N VAL A 15 -16.93 17.55 10.79
CA VAL A 15 -15.76 16.92 10.18
C VAL A 15 -14.54 17.77 10.54
N GLU A 16 -13.50 17.13 11.02
CA GLU A 16 -12.24 17.77 11.38
C GLU A 16 -11.09 17.04 10.66
N TYR A 17 -10.07 17.81 10.29
CA TYR A 17 -8.82 17.24 9.76
C TYR A 17 -7.96 16.79 10.93
N GLY A 18 -7.45 15.53 10.87
CA GLY A 18 -6.53 14.96 11.84
C GLY A 18 -5.11 14.82 11.28
N ASP A 19 -4.16 14.55 12.16
CA ASP A 19 -2.81 14.18 11.76
C ASP A 19 -2.82 12.78 11.11
N PRO A 20 -2.42 12.63 9.84
CA PRO A 20 -2.39 11.34 9.16
C PRO A 20 -1.36 10.36 9.77
N ALA A 21 -0.38 10.85 10.54
CA ALA A 21 0.62 10.03 11.23
C ALA A 21 0.17 9.61 12.65
N ALA A 22 -0.94 10.15 13.15
CA ALA A 22 -1.46 9.78 14.46
C ALA A 22 -1.91 8.31 14.50
N THR A 23 -1.73 7.68 15.66
CA THR A 23 -2.18 6.29 15.86
C THR A 23 -3.71 6.23 15.86
N GLU A 24 -4.27 5.48 14.92
CA GLU A 24 -5.71 5.23 14.83
C GLU A 24 -6.14 4.20 15.87
N THR A 25 -7.15 4.55 16.68
CA THR A 25 -7.68 3.69 17.75
C THR A 25 -9.20 3.50 17.68
N LEU A 26 -9.85 3.97 16.60
CA LEU A 26 -11.31 3.98 16.45
C LEU A 26 -11.90 2.56 16.36
N THR A 27 -11.24 1.68 15.60
CA THR A 27 -11.71 0.32 15.35
C THR A 27 -10.56 -0.69 15.47
N ILE A 28 -10.93 -1.97 15.60
CA ILE A 28 -9.99 -3.08 15.54
C ILE A 28 -9.62 -3.46 14.11
N ASP A 29 -10.39 -3.00 13.12
CA ASP A 29 -10.23 -3.34 11.72
C ASP A 29 -8.96 -2.68 11.12
N PHE A 30 -8.59 -3.10 9.91
CA PHE A 30 -7.41 -2.56 9.23
C PHE A 30 -7.53 -1.04 9.01
N GLY A 31 -6.52 -0.29 9.41
CA GLY A 31 -6.54 1.18 9.37
C GLY A 31 -5.24 1.82 8.88
N SER A 32 -5.21 3.15 8.97
CA SER A 32 -4.08 3.97 8.49
C SER A 32 -2.78 3.69 9.21
N THR A 33 -2.83 3.45 10.52
CA THR A 33 -1.65 3.08 11.33
C THR A 33 -1.06 1.76 10.88
N ASP A 34 -1.91 0.74 10.61
CA ASP A 34 -1.44 -0.56 10.15
C ASP A 34 -0.72 -0.43 8.81
N LEU A 35 -1.31 0.36 7.89
CA LEU A 35 -0.72 0.66 6.59
C LEU A 35 0.67 1.30 6.72
N GLN A 36 0.83 2.26 7.63
CA GLN A 36 2.10 2.94 7.86
C GLN A 36 3.16 2.00 8.43
N MET A 37 2.81 1.25 9.47
CA MET A 37 3.70 0.27 10.12
C MET A 37 4.18 -0.80 9.14
N ILE A 38 3.30 -1.26 8.25
CA ILE A 38 3.63 -2.24 7.20
C ILE A 38 4.62 -1.62 6.21
N ALA A 39 4.28 -0.46 5.64
CA ALA A 39 5.12 0.17 4.62
C ALA A 39 6.53 0.49 5.16
N GLU A 40 6.62 1.03 6.36
CA GLU A 40 7.89 1.35 7.04
C GLU A 40 8.75 0.09 7.22
N LYS A 41 8.18 -0.97 7.79
CA LYS A 41 8.91 -2.22 8.03
C LYS A 41 9.37 -2.85 6.72
N MET A 42 8.48 -2.98 5.72
CA MET A 42 8.77 -3.65 4.46
C MET A 42 9.82 -2.90 3.64
N VAL A 43 9.65 -1.57 3.52
CA VAL A 43 10.60 -0.74 2.75
C VAL A 43 11.95 -0.69 3.45
N GLY A 44 11.98 -0.46 4.77
CA GLY A 44 13.23 -0.42 5.53
C GLY A 44 14.03 -1.71 5.40
N SER A 45 13.37 -2.87 5.54
CA SER A 45 14.01 -4.18 5.40
C SER A 45 14.51 -4.44 3.97
N LEU A 46 13.70 -4.11 2.94
CA LEU A 46 14.12 -4.31 1.55
C LEU A 46 15.32 -3.42 1.21
N LEU A 47 15.30 -2.16 1.62
CA LEU A 47 16.42 -1.23 1.37
C LEU A 47 17.71 -1.67 2.09
N ALA A 48 17.60 -2.33 3.24
CA ALA A 48 18.75 -2.89 3.97
C ALA A 48 19.22 -4.25 3.40
N SER A 49 18.49 -4.83 2.44
CA SER A 49 18.82 -6.15 1.91
C SER A 49 20.09 -6.12 1.03
N PRO A 50 20.84 -7.24 0.96
CA PRO A 50 22.01 -7.34 0.08
C PRO A 50 21.71 -7.04 -1.38
N VAL A 51 20.51 -7.37 -1.87
CA VAL A 51 20.09 -7.12 -3.26
C VAL A 51 20.11 -5.64 -3.60
N VAL A 52 19.74 -4.78 -2.66
CA VAL A 52 19.73 -3.31 -2.85
C VAL A 52 21.09 -2.71 -2.50
N GLN A 53 21.74 -3.19 -1.44
CA GLN A 53 23.00 -2.64 -0.93
C GLN A 53 24.21 -2.86 -1.86
N GLN A 54 24.12 -3.82 -2.78
CA GLN A 54 25.18 -4.07 -3.77
C GLN A 54 25.37 -2.96 -4.82
N GLY A 55 24.60 -1.87 -4.74
CA GLY A 55 24.82 -0.64 -5.50
C GLY A 55 24.33 -0.65 -6.96
N HIS A 56 23.72 -1.71 -7.44
CA HIS A 56 23.30 -1.86 -8.84
C HIS A 56 21.92 -1.25 -9.14
N ARG A 57 21.24 -0.62 -8.16
CA ARG A 57 19.89 -0.07 -8.27
C ARG A 57 18.95 -1.02 -9.02
N PRO A 58 18.54 -2.12 -8.42
CA PRO A 58 17.77 -3.17 -9.08
C PRO A 58 16.48 -2.61 -9.70
N VAL A 59 16.10 -3.16 -10.85
CA VAL A 59 14.83 -2.83 -11.53
C VAL A 59 13.77 -3.79 -11.05
N ILE A 60 12.76 -3.28 -10.36
CA ILE A 60 11.72 -4.06 -9.70
C ILE A 60 10.36 -3.77 -10.31
N LEU A 61 9.62 -4.82 -10.63
CA LEU A 61 8.19 -4.79 -10.88
C LEU A 61 7.45 -5.04 -9.57
N VAL A 62 6.55 -4.14 -9.17
CA VAL A 62 5.78 -4.30 -7.93
C VAL A 62 4.37 -4.76 -8.28
N SER A 63 4.04 -6.00 -7.97
CA SER A 63 2.68 -6.50 -8.12
C SER A 63 1.78 -6.06 -6.96
N ARG A 64 0.48 -6.01 -7.21
CA ARG A 64 -0.51 -5.72 -6.18
C ARG A 64 -0.47 -6.77 -5.07
N VAL A 65 -0.44 -6.32 -3.81
CA VAL A 65 -0.58 -7.21 -2.64
C VAL A 65 -1.94 -7.91 -2.69
N ARG A 66 -1.96 -9.22 -2.50
CA ARG A 66 -3.20 -10.01 -2.52
C ARG A 66 -3.90 -9.94 -1.16
N ASN A 67 -5.19 -9.62 -1.16
CA ASN A 67 -6.01 -9.69 0.05
C ASN A 67 -6.50 -11.14 0.27
N LYS A 68 -6.09 -11.74 1.38
CA LYS A 68 -6.51 -13.05 1.88
C LYS A 68 -7.14 -12.97 3.26
N THR A 69 -7.58 -11.76 3.65
CA THR A 69 -8.30 -11.51 4.90
C THR A 69 -9.80 -11.67 4.73
N ASP A 70 -10.53 -11.66 5.84
CA ASP A 70 -12.00 -11.58 5.88
C ASP A 70 -12.54 -10.14 5.78
N GLU A 71 -11.64 -9.15 5.64
CA GLU A 71 -11.98 -7.73 5.51
C GLU A 71 -11.80 -7.23 4.07
N HIS A 72 -12.56 -6.19 3.72
CA HIS A 72 -12.32 -5.45 2.49
C HIS A 72 -11.17 -4.47 2.70
N ILE A 73 -9.93 -4.92 2.42
CA ILE A 73 -8.74 -4.08 2.50
C ILE A 73 -8.36 -3.61 1.11
N ASP A 74 -8.19 -2.29 0.92
CA ASP A 74 -7.61 -1.74 -0.30
C ASP A 74 -6.10 -2.00 -0.35
N THR A 75 -5.73 -3.14 -0.89
CA THR A 75 -4.33 -3.53 -1.03
C THR A 75 -3.59 -2.71 -2.09
N LYS A 76 -4.31 -1.94 -2.93
CA LYS A 76 -3.68 -0.97 -3.81
C LYS A 76 -3.03 0.15 -3.00
N ALA A 77 -3.70 0.65 -1.96
CA ALA A 77 -3.14 1.66 -1.06
C ALA A 77 -1.84 1.18 -0.39
N ILE A 78 -1.79 -0.09 0.04
CA ILE A 78 -0.56 -0.70 0.59
C ILE A 78 0.54 -0.72 -0.47
N THR A 79 0.23 -1.21 -1.66
CA THR A 79 1.18 -1.33 -2.78
C THR A 79 1.72 0.04 -3.19
N ASP A 80 0.85 1.03 -3.34
CA ASP A 80 1.22 2.38 -3.76
C ASP A 80 2.10 3.09 -2.71
N LYS A 81 1.80 2.91 -1.41
CA LYS A 81 2.64 3.47 -0.34
C LYS A 81 4.04 2.87 -0.35
N ILE A 82 4.16 1.55 -0.51
CA ILE A 82 5.46 0.85 -0.64
C ILE A 82 6.19 1.33 -1.90
N ARG A 83 5.51 1.39 -3.04
CA ARG A 83 6.05 1.85 -4.33
C ARG A 83 6.60 3.27 -4.22
N THR A 84 5.82 4.20 -3.67
CA THR A 84 6.22 5.59 -3.47
C THR A 84 7.46 5.69 -2.58
N ALA A 85 7.50 4.99 -1.46
CA ALA A 85 8.65 5.01 -0.56
C ALA A 85 9.91 4.42 -1.21
N LEU A 86 9.78 3.35 -1.99
CA LEU A 86 10.89 2.75 -2.73
C LEU A 86 11.44 3.69 -3.82
N VAL A 87 10.57 4.38 -4.59
CA VAL A 87 11.01 5.37 -5.60
C VAL A 87 11.74 6.53 -4.93
N ASN A 88 11.17 7.07 -3.84
CA ASN A 88 11.73 8.22 -3.13
C ASN A 88 13.07 7.90 -2.48
N SER A 89 13.34 6.64 -2.15
CA SER A 89 14.67 6.22 -1.63
C SER A 89 15.80 6.39 -2.63
N GLY A 90 15.50 6.39 -3.94
CA GLY A 90 16.49 6.43 -5.01
C GLY A 90 17.36 5.17 -5.12
N ALA A 91 17.21 4.19 -4.23
CA ALA A 91 18.04 2.99 -4.19
C ALA A 91 17.62 1.90 -5.19
N VAL A 92 16.39 1.99 -5.70
CA VAL A 92 15.83 1.05 -6.67
C VAL A 92 15.24 1.79 -7.87
N ARG A 93 14.94 1.08 -8.96
CA ARG A 93 14.18 1.56 -10.10
C ARG A 93 12.91 0.73 -10.22
N LEU A 94 11.77 1.38 -10.37
CA LEU A 94 10.49 0.67 -10.51
C LEU A 94 9.98 0.72 -11.94
N VAL A 95 9.40 -0.37 -12.40
CA VAL A 95 8.67 -0.43 -13.67
C VAL A 95 7.24 0.05 -13.44
N ALA A 96 6.80 1.00 -14.27
CA ALA A 96 5.44 1.55 -14.24
C ALA A 96 4.49 0.60 -14.98
N ASP A 97 4.06 -0.48 -14.32
CA ASP A 97 3.25 -1.53 -14.96
C ASP A 97 1.82 -1.07 -15.23
N ASP A 98 1.21 -0.38 -14.30
CA ASP A 98 -0.18 0.13 -14.35
C ASP A 98 -0.41 1.15 -15.48
N VAL A 99 0.62 1.89 -15.90
CA VAL A 99 0.55 2.91 -16.95
C VAL A 99 1.38 2.57 -18.18
N ARG A 100 1.86 1.32 -18.27
CA ARG A 100 2.70 0.89 -19.42
C ARG A 100 2.00 1.05 -20.76
N LYS A 101 0.70 0.75 -20.80
CA LYS A 101 -0.11 0.88 -22.00
C LYS A 101 -0.22 2.34 -22.44
N GLU A 102 -0.46 3.26 -21.50
CA GLU A 102 -0.52 4.70 -21.74
C GLU A 102 0.82 5.24 -22.23
N VAL A 103 1.93 4.79 -21.62
CA VAL A 103 3.29 5.14 -22.08
C VAL A 103 3.52 4.69 -23.51
N MET A 104 3.11 3.47 -23.87
CA MET A 104 3.26 2.95 -25.22
C MET A 104 2.38 3.70 -26.23
N GLN A 105 1.15 4.08 -25.86
CA GLN A 105 0.27 4.89 -26.68
C GLN A 105 0.86 6.28 -26.93
N GLU A 106 1.40 6.93 -25.90
CA GLU A 106 2.05 8.24 -26.03
C GLU A 106 3.28 8.17 -26.96
N LEU A 107 4.14 7.15 -26.78
CA LEU A 107 5.29 6.95 -27.67
C LEU A 107 4.88 6.70 -29.13
N GLY A 108 3.80 5.96 -29.36
CA GLY A 108 3.21 5.75 -30.69
C GLY A 108 2.69 7.07 -31.27
N TYR A 109 1.97 7.87 -30.49
CA TYR A 109 1.49 9.19 -30.92
C TYR A 109 2.64 10.11 -31.31
N GLN A 110 3.71 10.19 -30.51
CA GLN A 110 4.90 10.99 -30.82
C GLN A 110 5.58 10.53 -32.10
N ALA A 111 5.59 9.22 -32.39
CA ALA A 111 6.25 8.66 -33.56
C ALA A 111 5.47 8.91 -34.85
N GLU A 112 4.13 8.84 -34.80
CA GLU A 112 3.27 8.69 -35.98
C GLU A 112 2.40 9.92 -36.28
N SER A 113 2.08 10.75 -35.28
CA SER A 113 1.09 11.83 -35.46
C SER A 113 1.53 12.99 -36.34
N GLY A 114 2.83 13.21 -36.50
CA GLY A 114 3.38 14.37 -37.21
C GLY A 114 3.24 15.72 -36.45
N TYR A 115 2.56 15.75 -35.30
CA TYR A 115 2.35 16.97 -34.50
C TYR A 115 3.47 17.24 -33.49
N VAL A 116 4.30 16.23 -33.19
CA VAL A 116 5.40 16.37 -32.24
C VAL A 116 6.69 16.71 -32.96
N ASP A 117 7.37 17.75 -32.48
CA ASP A 117 8.67 18.19 -33.01
C ASP A 117 9.67 17.02 -33.02
N PRO A 118 10.30 16.72 -34.19
CA PRO A 118 11.27 15.64 -34.33
C PRO A 118 12.44 15.71 -33.34
N GLU A 119 12.86 16.91 -32.92
CA GLU A 119 13.98 17.10 -31.99
C GLU A 119 13.62 16.74 -30.55
N THR A 120 12.34 16.87 -30.18
CA THR A 120 11.83 16.56 -28.84
C THR A 120 11.23 15.17 -28.75
N ARG A 121 10.93 14.54 -29.90
CA ARG A 121 10.29 13.23 -30.00
C ARG A 121 11.11 12.15 -29.29
N LYS A 122 10.44 11.39 -28.41
CA LYS A 122 11.07 10.22 -27.79
C LYS A 122 10.95 9.03 -28.73
N ARG A 123 12.05 8.31 -28.91
CA ARG A 123 12.02 7.07 -29.68
C ARG A 123 11.20 6.02 -28.95
N ILE A 124 10.41 5.23 -29.67
CA ILE A 124 9.86 3.98 -29.16
C ILE A 124 11.07 3.10 -28.85
N GLY A 125 11.57 3.25 -27.63
CA GLY A 125 12.83 2.68 -27.23
C GLY A 125 12.66 1.31 -26.57
N LYS A 126 13.77 0.78 -26.13
CA LYS A 126 13.80 -0.41 -25.29
C LYS A 126 13.32 -0.01 -23.89
N LEU A 127 12.10 -0.40 -23.50
CA LEU A 127 11.66 -0.31 -22.13
C LEU A 127 12.61 -1.15 -21.26
N VAL A 128 12.99 -0.62 -20.11
CA VAL A 128 13.84 -1.36 -19.19
C VAL A 128 13.03 -2.52 -18.61
N GLY A 129 13.52 -3.74 -18.79
CA GLY A 129 12.92 -4.93 -18.19
C GLY A 129 13.16 -4.97 -16.68
N ALA A 130 12.18 -5.47 -15.91
CA ALA A 130 12.40 -5.77 -14.51
C ALA A 130 13.32 -7.00 -14.37
N GLY A 131 14.28 -6.95 -13.46
CA GLY A 131 15.04 -8.12 -13.04
C GLY A 131 14.39 -8.84 -11.88
N TYR A 132 13.51 -8.14 -11.15
CA TYR A 132 12.87 -8.65 -9.94
C TYR A 132 11.38 -8.35 -9.93
N LEU A 133 10.61 -9.25 -9.28
CA LEU A 133 9.19 -9.10 -8.97
C LEU A 133 9.02 -9.02 -7.45
N LEU A 134 8.48 -7.90 -6.96
CA LEU A 134 8.01 -7.77 -5.57
C LEU A 134 6.54 -8.20 -5.51
N THR A 135 6.25 -9.24 -4.75
CA THR A 135 4.90 -9.82 -4.61
C THR A 135 4.63 -10.23 -3.17
N GLY A 136 3.36 -10.35 -2.79
CA GLY A 136 2.99 -10.81 -1.46
C GLY A 136 1.50 -10.78 -1.20
N GLU A 137 1.14 -11.05 0.05
CA GLU A 137 -0.24 -11.12 0.47
C GLU A 137 -0.42 -10.70 1.93
N ILE A 138 -1.63 -10.25 2.25
CA ILE A 138 -2.08 -10.00 3.62
C ILE A 138 -3.14 -11.03 4.01
N THR A 139 -2.98 -11.60 5.19
CA THR A 139 -3.89 -12.57 5.81
C THR A 139 -4.37 -12.06 7.16
N SER A 140 -5.49 -12.58 7.67
CA SER A 140 -5.97 -12.28 9.00
C SER A 140 -6.48 -13.52 9.74
N ILE A 141 -6.44 -13.46 11.08
CA ILE A 141 -7.08 -14.41 11.97
C ILE A 141 -7.91 -13.62 12.97
N ARG A 142 -9.24 -13.80 12.93
CA ARG A 142 -10.16 -13.16 13.86
C ARG A 142 -10.71 -14.18 14.86
N LYS A 143 -10.57 -13.90 16.15
CA LYS A 143 -11.14 -14.72 17.24
C LYS A 143 -12.07 -13.89 18.11
N LYS A 144 -13.21 -14.47 18.48
CA LYS A 144 -14.19 -13.86 19.38
C LYS A 144 -14.45 -14.79 20.56
N ALA A 145 -14.40 -14.25 21.78
CA ALA A 145 -14.69 -14.98 23.01
C ALA A 145 -15.50 -14.06 23.93
N GLY A 146 -16.82 -14.29 24.00
CA GLY A 146 -17.75 -13.43 24.72
C GLY A 146 -17.68 -11.99 24.20
N ARG A 147 -17.20 -11.06 25.06
CA ARG A 147 -17.09 -9.63 24.72
C ARG A 147 -15.71 -9.21 24.20
N LYS A 148 -14.79 -10.16 24.12
CA LYS A 148 -13.44 -9.91 23.58
C LYS A 148 -13.39 -10.30 22.12
N THR A 149 -12.78 -9.45 21.31
CA THR A 149 -12.39 -9.75 19.94
C THR A 149 -10.88 -9.55 19.82
N ASP A 150 -10.21 -10.51 19.21
CA ASP A 150 -8.78 -10.49 18.92
C ASP A 150 -8.62 -10.64 17.39
N LEU A 151 -7.89 -9.73 16.79
CA LEU A 151 -7.65 -9.67 15.37
C LEU A 151 -6.14 -9.60 15.10
N TYR A 152 -5.66 -10.54 14.33
CA TYR A 152 -4.27 -10.65 13.94
C TYR A 152 -4.17 -10.52 12.43
N PHE A 153 -3.31 -9.62 11.97
CA PHE A 153 -2.93 -9.49 10.56
C PHE A 153 -1.49 -9.94 10.39
N LYS A 154 -1.23 -10.57 9.27
CA LYS A 154 0.12 -10.86 8.79
C LYS A 154 0.22 -10.49 7.32
N ILE A 155 1.20 -9.66 6.99
CA ILE A 155 1.58 -9.39 5.61
C ILE A 155 2.97 -9.99 5.37
N ASN A 156 3.15 -10.63 4.23
CA ASN A 156 4.45 -11.07 3.75
C ASN A 156 4.71 -10.48 2.37
N LEU A 157 5.97 -10.13 2.11
CA LEU A 157 6.45 -9.73 0.80
C LEU A 157 7.69 -10.55 0.44
N ASN A 158 7.79 -10.90 -0.84
CA ASN A 158 8.91 -11.62 -1.41
C ASN A 158 9.45 -10.85 -2.62
N LEU A 159 10.76 -10.72 -2.72
CA LEU A 159 11.45 -10.25 -3.92
C LEU A 159 11.98 -11.47 -4.69
N VAL A 160 11.40 -11.74 -5.83
CA VAL A 160 11.71 -12.88 -6.70
C VAL A 160 12.55 -12.40 -7.87
N GLU A 161 13.68 -13.02 -8.10
CA GLU A 161 14.50 -12.80 -9.29
C GLU A 161 13.83 -13.47 -10.49
N LEU A 162 13.55 -12.70 -11.55
CA LEU A 162 12.73 -13.19 -12.67
C LEU A 162 13.46 -14.20 -13.56
N GLU A 163 14.78 -14.13 -13.62
CA GLU A 163 15.59 -15.03 -14.45
C GLU A 163 15.65 -16.45 -13.85
N THR A 164 15.78 -16.54 -12.53
CA THR A 164 16.02 -17.83 -11.83
C THR A 164 14.80 -18.34 -11.08
N GLY A 165 13.81 -17.46 -10.79
CA GLY A 165 12.67 -17.76 -9.93
C GLY A 165 13.03 -17.82 -8.44
N LEU A 166 14.25 -17.49 -8.03
CA LEU A 166 14.68 -17.54 -6.64
C LEU A 166 14.17 -16.35 -5.84
N ILE A 167 13.74 -16.61 -4.61
CA ILE A 167 13.42 -15.55 -3.64
C ILE A 167 14.73 -15.01 -3.09
N ARG A 168 15.03 -13.73 -3.40
CA ARG A 168 16.27 -13.05 -3.00
C ARG A 168 16.13 -12.26 -1.72
N TRP A 169 14.91 -11.93 -1.34
CA TRP A 169 14.56 -11.31 -0.08
C TRP A 169 13.11 -11.65 0.28
N ALA A 170 12.85 -11.82 1.55
CA ALA A 170 11.53 -11.99 2.11
C ALA A 170 11.43 -11.26 3.45
N GLU A 171 10.28 -10.65 3.73
CA GLU A 171 9.99 -10.01 5.01
C GLU A 171 8.52 -10.19 5.37
N GLU A 172 8.25 -10.23 6.68
CA GLU A 172 6.89 -10.22 7.18
C GLU A 172 6.68 -9.19 8.30
N LYS A 173 5.45 -8.69 8.39
CA LYS A 173 5.01 -7.83 9.48
C LYS A 173 3.72 -8.40 10.06
N GLU A 174 3.73 -8.59 11.36
CA GLU A 174 2.60 -9.02 12.15
C GLU A 174 2.03 -7.83 12.94
N ILE A 175 0.71 -7.75 13.02
CA ILE A 175 -0.04 -6.76 13.79
C ILE A 175 -1.14 -7.48 14.54
N ARG A 176 -1.26 -7.21 15.83
CA ARG A 176 -2.33 -7.78 16.66
C ARG A 176 -3.08 -6.69 17.36
N LYS A 177 -4.41 -6.71 17.27
CA LYS A 177 -5.33 -5.78 17.88
C LYS A 177 -6.34 -6.53 18.74
N GLY A 178 -6.65 -5.97 19.92
CA GLY A 178 -7.66 -6.49 20.83
C GLY A 178 -8.73 -5.47 21.14
N GLN A 179 -9.99 -5.88 21.15
CA GLN A 179 -11.12 -5.06 21.55
C GLN A 179 -11.93 -5.79 22.62
N LYS A 180 -12.35 -5.03 23.63
CA LYS A 180 -13.29 -5.51 24.67
C LYS A 180 -14.50 -4.58 24.69
N LYS A 181 -15.69 -5.14 24.42
CA LYS A 181 -16.94 -4.36 24.56
C LYS A 181 -17.14 -3.94 26.02
N ALA A 182 -17.40 -2.66 26.24
CA ALA A 182 -17.74 -2.15 27.56
C ALA A 182 -19.00 -2.82 28.12
N VAL A 183 -19.10 -2.94 29.42
CA VAL A 183 -20.36 -3.22 30.10
C VAL A 183 -21.06 -1.88 30.20
N ILE A 184 -22.21 -1.74 29.59
CA ILE A 184 -23.11 -0.64 29.91
C ILE A 184 -23.66 -0.98 31.29
N GLY A 185 -23.08 -0.38 32.34
CA GLY A 185 -23.65 -0.38 33.67
C GLY A 185 -24.82 0.58 33.67
N TRP A 186 -25.94 0.13 34.21
CA TRP A 186 -27.10 0.95 34.56
C TRP A 186 -26.75 1.70 35.86
#